data_71fb21e881a9a4d2a866dc8b2a051b4c
#
_entry.id   71fb21e881a9a4d2a866dc8b2a051b4c
#
_cell.length_a   1.000
_cell.length_b   1.000
_cell.length_c   1.000
_cell.angle_alpha   90.00
_cell.angle_beta   90.00
_cell.angle_gamma   90.00
#
_symmetry.space_group_name_H-M   'P 1'
#
loop_
_entity.id
_entity.type
_entity.pdbx_description
1 polymer ?
#
loop_
_entity_poly.entity_id
_entity_poly.type
_entity_poly.pdbx_seq_one_letter_code
_entity_poly.pdbx_strand_id
1 'polypeptide(L)'
;MKYSIITINYNNKDGLRKTIESVINQTFHDFEYIVIDGDSTDGSKEILKEYNTHITYWVSEKDNGIYNAMNKGIKIAHGEYLNFMNSGDTFHSTSAIESIEDLHSDDDIIIGGYYDSTRGVSHVIPPQEVTLLTLLKFTINHQATFLKRKLFDKRLYDENYIIMADAKFNIQSIILDNCSVKITENIISDYDTNGISSNYDLYKTERKKFLNELFPSRVLQDYTTMYTPYEVPLVTLLPFFKEYPVIQRWVYRFASFLIKIKKTRK
;
A
#
# COMPACT_ATOMS: atom_id res chain seq x y z
N MET A 1 16.92 -5.92 -16.41
CA MET A 1 15.47 -5.97 -16.16
C MET A 1 15.16 -5.06 -14.99
N LYS A 2 14.36 -4.04 -15.26
CA LYS A 2 14.10 -2.98 -14.26
C LYS A 2 12.98 -3.38 -13.28
N TYR A 3 11.91 -3.98 -13.80
CA TYR A 3 10.72 -4.29 -12.97
C TYR A 3 10.34 -5.78 -13.04
N SER A 4 9.81 -6.30 -11.93
CA SER A 4 9.02 -7.53 -11.88
C SER A 4 7.59 -7.17 -11.50
N ILE A 5 6.66 -7.42 -12.39
CA ILE A 5 5.23 -7.26 -12.10
C ILE A 5 4.72 -8.61 -11.65
N ILE A 6 4.12 -8.68 -10.46
CA ILE A 6 3.68 -9.90 -9.83
C ILE A 6 2.17 -9.86 -9.65
N THR A 7 1.46 -10.81 -10.27
CA THR A 7 0.03 -11.02 -10.08
C THR A 7 -0.19 -12.26 -9.24
N ILE A 8 -0.99 -12.16 -8.18
CA ILE A 8 -1.53 -13.32 -7.47
C ILE A 8 -3.00 -13.48 -7.83
N ASN A 9 -3.46 -14.71 -7.97
CA ASN A 9 -4.82 -15.04 -8.35
C ASN A 9 -5.37 -16.22 -7.53
N TYR A 10 -6.64 -16.13 -7.14
CA TYR A 10 -7.39 -17.26 -6.61
C TYR A 10 -8.86 -17.15 -6.98
N ASN A 11 -9.36 -18.05 -7.85
CA ASN A 11 -10.74 -18.11 -8.31
C ASN A 11 -11.31 -16.75 -8.76
N ASN A 12 -10.53 -15.98 -9.54
CA ASN A 12 -10.94 -14.71 -10.11
C ASN A 12 -10.54 -14.62 -11.60
N LYS A 13 -11.10 -15.52 -12.41
CA LYS A 13 -10.80 -15.67 -13.83
C LYS A 13 -10.93 -14.36 -14.63
N ASP A 14 -12.03 -13.65 -14.43
CA ASP A 14 -12.30 -12.41 -15.17
C ASP A 14 -11.41 -11.26 -14.73
N GLY A 15 -11.14 -11.15 -13.41
CA GLY A 15 -10.16 -10.22 -12.87
C GLY A 15 -8.75 -10.52 -13.36
N LEU A 16 -8.36 -11.81 -13.39
CA LEU A 16 -7.05 -12.23 -13.89
C LEU A 16 -6.84 -11.80 -15.36
N ARG A 17 -7.84 -12.02 -16.24
CA ARG A 17 -7.77 -11.57 -17.64
C ARG A 17 -7.54 -10.07 -17.75
N LYS A 18 -8.35 -9.28 -17.02
CA LYS A 18 -8.22 -7.81 -16.98
C LYS A 18 -6.81 -7.36 -16.57
N THR A 19 -6.30 -7.96 -15.50
CA THR A 19 -4.97 -7.63 -14.99
C THR A 19 -3.89 -7.98 -15.99
N ILE A 20 -3.91 -9.20 -16.56
CA ILE A 20 -2.94 -9.62 -17.59
C ILE A 20 -2.94 -8.63 -18.76
N GLU A 21 -4.12 -8.30 -19.31
CA GLU A 21 -4.25 -7.37 -20.44
C GLU A 21 -3.70 -5.99 -20.08
N SER A 22 -3.90 -5.49 -18.86
CA SER A 22 -3.34 -4.20 -18.44
C SER A 22 -1.83 -4.19 -18.33
N VAL A 23 -1.21 -5.33 -17.97
CA VAL A 23 0.24 -5.48 -17.84
C VAL A 23 0.90 -5.62 -19.22
N ILE A 24 0.39 -6.50 -20.07
CA ILE A 24 1.03 -6.76 -21.38
C ILE A 24 0.89 -5.61 -22.38
N ASN A 25 -0.07 -4.70 -22.15
CA ASN A 25 -0.28 -3.50 -22.98
C ASN A 25 0.51 -2.27 -22.50
N GLN A 26 1.42 -2.40 -21.51
CA GLN A 26 2.27 -1.29 -21.09
C GLN A 26 3.26 -0.91 -22.20
N THR A 27 3.51 0.41 -22.36
CA THR A 27 4.46 0.95 -23.36
C THR A 27 5.91 0.69 -22.96
N PHE A 28 6.22 0.62 -21.68
CA PHE A 28 7.52 0.23 -21.17
C PHE A 28 7.65 -1.29 -21.13
N HIS A 29 8.74 -1.87 -21.65
CA HIS A 29 8.88 -3.32 -21.84
C HIS A 29 10.06 -3.97 -21.09
N ASP A 30 10.90 -3.20 -20.37
CA ASP A 30 11.99 -3.80 -19.56
C ASP A 30 11.48 -4.34 -18.21
N PHE A 31 10.49 -5.23 -18.28
CA PHE A 31 9.97 -5.95 -17.12
C PHE A 31 9.77 -7.44 -17.39
N GLU A 32 9.74 -8.22 -16.33
CA GLU A 32 9.19 -9.58 -16.34
C GLU A 32 7.79 -9.59 -15.73
N TYR A 33 6.97 -10.49 -16.21
CA TYR A 33 5.63 -10.69 -15.68
C TYR A 33 5.49 -12.07 -15.05
N ILE A 34 5.16 -12.12 -13.75
CA ILE A 34 5.06 -13.33 -12.94
C ILE A 34 3.62 -13.47 -12.45
N VAL A 35 3.03 -14.67 -12.62
CA VAL A 35 1.69 -14.96 -12.10
C VAL A 35 1.72 -16.17 -11.19
N ILE A 36 1.22 -16.02 -9.98
CA ILE A 36 1.07 -17.08 -8.97
C ILE A 36 -0.43 -17.33 -8.77
N ASP A 37 -0.91 -18.46 -9.18
CA ASP A 37 -2.29 -18.89 -9.04
C ASP A 37 -2.41 -19.93 -7.92
N GLY A 38 -3.36 -19.71 -7.00
CA GLY A 38 -3.60 -20.51 -5.81
C GLY A 38 -4.35 -21.84 -6.06
N ASP A 39 -4.11 -22.53 -7.20
CA ASP A 39 -4.81 -23.74 -7.63
C ASP A 39 -6.29 -23.50 -7.93
N SER A 40 -6.58 -22.42 -8.66
CA SER A 40 -7.94 -22.03 -9.05
C SER A 40 -8.66 -23.10 -9.86
N THR A 41 -9.99 -23.14 -9.70
CA THR A 41 -10.88 -24.12 -10.36
C THR A 41 -11.95 -23.47 -11.25
N ASP A 42 -11.91 -22.14 -11.42
CA ASP A 42 -12.91 -21.34 -12.11
C ASP A 42 -12.62 -21.09 -13.60
N GLY A 43 -11.56 -21.69 -14.15
CA GLY A 43 -11.06 -21.46 -15.50
C GLY A 43 -9.87 -20.50 -15.59
N SER A 44 -9.31 -20.07 -14.46
CA SER A 44 -8.11 -19.21 -14.42
C SER A 44 -6.90 -19.88 -15.09
N LYS A 45 -6.75 -21.22 -14.96
CA LYS A 45 -5.66 -21.97 -15.60
C LYS A 45 -5.71 -21.90 -17.13
N GLU A 46 -6.89 -21.88 -17.70
CA GLU A 46 -7.13 -21.72 -19.13
C GLU A 46 -6.68 -20.35 -19.62
N ILE A 47 -6.96 -19.29 -18.84
CA ILE A 47 -6.47 -17.93 -19.09
C ILE A 47 -4.92 -17.88 -19.06
N LEU A 48 -4.29 -18.50 -18.06
CA LEU A 48 -2.82 -18.55 -18.00
C LEU A 48 -2.20 -19.25 -19.21
N LYS A 49 -2.83 -20.32 -19.71
CA LYS A 49 -2.39 -21.00 -20.93
C LYS A 49 -2.58 -20.15 -22.18
N GLU A 50 -3.69 -19.40 -22.28
CA GLU A 50 -3.99 -18.48 -23.36
C GLU A 50 -2.92 -17.38 -23.48
N TYR A 51 -2.50 -16.80 -22.34
CA TYR A 51 -1.51 -15.72 -22.30
C TYR A 51 -0.07 -16.20 -22.05
N ASN A 52 0.22 -17.49 -22.13
CA ASN A 52 1.52 -18.09 -21.76
C ASN A 52 2.73 -17.45 -22.50
N THR A 53 2.56 -16.96 -23.72
CA THR A 53 3.64 -16.30 -24.48
C THR A 53 3.97 -14.89 -23.98
N HIS A 54 3.10 -14.29 -23.18
CA HIS A 54 3.25 -12.95 -22.63
C HIS A 54 3.64 -12.94 -21.16
N ILE A 55 3.56 -14.07 -20.47
CA ILE A 55 3.90 -14.23 -19.06
C ILE A 55 5.27 -14.91 -18.96
N THR A 56 6.20 -14.25 -18.28
CA THR A 56 7.58 -14.77 -18.14
C THR A 56 7.61 -16.05 -17.30
N TYR A 57 6.81 -16.10 -16.26
CA TYR A 57 6.66 -17.27 -15.40
C TYR A 57 5.26 -17.33 -14.80
N TRP A 58 4.66 -18.49 -14.79
CA TRP A 58 3.46 -18.73 -14.00
C TRP A 58 3.42 -20.14 -13.41
N VAL A 59 2.76 -20.26 -12.29
CA VAL A 59 2.47 -21.52 -11.61
C VAL A 59 1.04 -21.50 -11.06
N SER A 60 0.38 -22.66 -11.09
CA SER A 60 -0.90 -22.87 -10.42
C SER A 60 -0.76 -24.00 -9.44
N GLU A 61 -0.71 -23.66 -8.16
CA GLU A 61 -0.54 -24.58 -7.04
C GLU A 61 -1.15 -24.02 -5.77
N LYS A 62 -1.53 -24.88 -4.84
CA LYS A 62 -2.08 -24.43 -3.55
C LYS A 62 -1.14 -23.46 -2.84
N ASP A 63 -1.72 -22.41 -2.29
CA ASP A 63 -1.05 -21.49 -1.38
C ASP A 63 -1.75 -21.45 0.00
N ASN A 64 -1.12 -20.77 0.94
CA ASN A 64 -1.64 -20.54 2.28
C ASN A 64 -2.15 -19.10 2.45
N GLY A 65 -2.66 -18.48 1.38
CA GLY A 65 -3.22 -17.13 1.36
C GLY A 65 -2.37 -16.12 0.60
N ILE A 66 -2.86 -14.89 0.56
CA ILE A 66 -2.36 -13.77 -0.26
C ILE A 66 -0.84 -13.60 -0.14
N TYR A 67 -0.33 -13.47 1.07
CA TYR A 67 1.09 -13.18 1.29
C TYR A 67 2.00 -14.39 1.06
N ASN A 68 1.47 -15.62 1.16
CA ASN A 68 2.20 -16.80 0.73
C ASN A 68 2.38 -16.79 -0.80
N ALA A 69 1.33 -16.47 -1.55
CA ALA A 69 1.40 -16.32 -3.00
C ALA A 69 2.34 -15.17 -3.41
N MET A 70 2.24 -13.99 -2.77
CA MET A 70 3.17 -12.88 -3.01
C MET A 70 4.62 -13.26 -2.73
N ASN A 71 4.88 -13.96 -1.63
CA ASN A 71 6.22 -14.43 -1.26
C ASN A 71 6.80 -15.45 -2.25
N LYS A 72 5.95 -16.31 -2.86
CA LYS A 72 6.37 -17.18 -3.97
C LYS A 72 6.83 -16.32 -5.17
N GLY A 73 6.07 -15.31 -5.55
CA GLY A 73 6.42 -14.38 -6.62
C GLY A 73 7.73 -13.62 -6.34
N ILE A 74 7.92 -13.10 -5.13
CA ILE A 74 9.15 -12.41 -4.71
C ILE A 74 10.39 -13.30 -4.90
N LYS A 75 10.30 -14.57 -4.51
CA LYS A 75 11.43 -15.53 -4.60
C LYS A 75 11.86 -15.83 -6.04
N ILE A 76 10.97 -15.63 -7.01
CA ILE A 76 11.22 -15.89 -8.43
C ILE A 76 11.66 -14.62 -9.14
N ALA A 77 11.27 -13.44 -8.64
CA ALA A 77 11.50 -12.16 -9.25
C ALA A 77 12.99 -11.80 -9.36
N HIS A 78 13.38 -11.25 -10.51
CA HIS A 78 14.75 -10.81 -10.83
C HIS A 78 14.86 -9.30 -11.07
N GLY A 79 13.74 -8.59 -11.26
CA GLY A 79 13.71 -7.15 -11.46
C GLY A 79 14.30 -6.39 -10.28
N GLU A 80 14.81 -5.20 -10.54
CA GLU A 80 15.30 -4.29 -9.50
C GLU A 80 14.16 -3.83 -8.58
N TYR A 81 13.00 -3.55 -9.16
CA TYR A 81 11.79 -3.17 -8.44
C TYR A 81 10.69 -4.20 -8.63
N LEU A 82 9.94 -4.45 -7.57
CA LEU A 82 8.75 -5.31 -7.57
C LEU A 82 7.48 -4.45 -7.47
N ASN A 83 6.48 -4.78 -8.25
CA ASN A 83 5.12 -4.25 -8.14
C ASN A 83 4.13 -5.42 -8.05
N PHE A 84 3.14 -5.30 -7.17
CA PHE A 84 2.11 -6.32 -6.99
C PHE A 84 0.79 -5.82 -7.58
N MET A 85 0.48 -6.31 -8.78
CA MET A 85 -0.78 -6.03 -9.47
C MET A 85 -1.69 -7.26 -9.34
N ASN A 86 -2.45 -7.34 -8.26
CA ASN A 86 -3.26 -8.52 -7.98
C ASN A 86 -4.44 -8.69 -8.96
N SER A 87 -4.91 -9.91 -9.11
CA SER A 87 -6.05 -10.23 -9.99
C SER A 87 -7.30 -9.39 -9.66
N GLY A 88 -7.74 -8.59 -10.61
CA GLY A 88 -8.81 -7.59 -10.51
C GLY A 88 -8.31 -6.14 -10.57
N ASP A 89 -7.13 -5.86 -10.03
CA ASP A 89 -6.48 -4.56 -10.16
C ASP A 89 -5.85 -4.40 -11.55
N THR A 90 -5.72 -3.17 -12.04
CA THR A 90 -5.13 -2.88 -13.34
C THR A 90 -4.21 -1.66 -13.27
N PHE A 91 -3.26 -1.56 -14.18
CA PHE A 91 -2.60 -0.28 -14.42
C PHE A 91 -3.61 0.73 -14.95
N HIS A 92 -3.54 1.96 -14.46
CA HIS A 92 -4.47 3.05 -14.82
C HIS A 92 -4.37 3.47 -16.29
N SER A 93 -3.18 3.37 -16.86
CA SER A 93 -2.92 3.70 -18.27
C SER A 93 -1.87 2.76 -18.84
N THR A 94 -1.77 2.74 -20.17
CA THR A 94 -0.73 1.98 -20.86
C THR A 94 0.68 2.54 -20.63
N SER A 95 0.82 3.77 -20.16
CA SER A 95 2.10 4.41 -19.82
C SER A 95 2.37 4.49 -18.30
N ALA A 96 1.65 3.73 -17.48
CA ALA A 96 1.81 3.80 -16.04
C ALA A 96 3.24 3.43 -15.58
N ILE A 97 3.83 2.34 -16.11
CA ILE A 97 5.21 1.95 -15.77
C ILE A 97 6.22 2.98 -16.31
N GLU A 98 6.01 3.48 -17.54
CA GLU A 98 6.86 4.52 -18.14
C GLU A 98 6.87 5.78 -17.28
N SER A 99 5.73 6.18 -16.73
CA SER A 99 5.63 7.35 -15.82
C SER A 99 6.42 7.19 -14.52
N ILE A 100 6.69 5.96 -14.10
CA ILE A 100 7.57 5.66 -12.94
C ILE A 100 9.04 5.73 -13.39
N GLU A 101 9.38 5.18 -14.55
CA GLU A 101 10.73 5.25 -15.09
C GLU A 101 11.18 6.69 -15.34
N ASP A 102 10.30 7.55 -15.83
CA ASP A 102 10.56 8.98 -16.09
C ASP A 102 10.88 9.78 -14.81
N LEU A 103 10.59 9.26 -13.64
CA LEU A 103 11.01 9.88 -12.38
C LEU A 103 12.53 9.80 -12.17
N HIS A 104 13.23 8.92 -12.88
CA HIS A 104 14.66 8.64 -12.72
C HIS A 104 15.06 8.49 -11.24
N SER A 105 14.19 7.89 -10.44
CA SER A 105 14.39 7.72 -9.00
C SER A 105 15.18 6.46 -8.71
N ASP A 106 16.11 6.56 -7.76
CA ASP A 106 16.84 5.43 -7.18
C ASP A 106 16.41 5.20 -5.70
N ASP A 107 15.22 5.69 -5.33
CA ASP A 107 14.68 5.47 -4.00
C ASP A 107 14.31 4.01 -3.78
N ASP A 108 14.34 3.55 -2.52
CA ASP A 108 14.04 2.16 -2.19
C ASP A 108 12.56 1.81 -2.38
N ILE A 109 11.69 2.81 -2.23
CA ILE A 109 10.24 2.68 -2.39
C ILE A 109 9.73 3.86 -3.22
N ILE A 110 8.98 3.59 -4.28
CA ILE A 110 8.29 4.61 -5.09
C ILE A 110 6.80 4.40 -4.89
N ILE A 111 6.09 5.44 -4.46
CA ILE A 111 4.66 5.40 -4.16
C ILE A 111 3.93 6.33 -5.13
N GLY A 112 3.05 5.77 -5.94
CA GLY A 112 2.13 6.52 -6.79
C GLY A 112 0.72 6.59 -6.23
N GLY A 113 -0.16 7.27 -6.97
CA GLY A 113 -1.58 7.31 -6.69
C GLY A 113 -2.33 6.12 -7.27
N TYR A 114 -3.54 5.91 -6.79
CA TYR A 114 -4.47 4.94 -7.34
C TYR A 114 -5.85 5.58 -7.56
N TYR A 115 -6.61 5.01 -8.48
CA TYR A 115 -7.98 5.39 -8.76
C TYR A 115 -8.94 4.35 -8.17
N ASP A 116 -9.89 4.80 -7.35
CA ASP A 116 -10.99 4.00 -6.84
C ASP A 116 -12.17 4.11 -7.81
N SER A 117 -12.35 3.10 -8.64
CA SER A 117 -13.40 3.10 -9.67
C SER A 117 -14.82 3.07 -9.08
N THR A 118 -14.98 2.54 -7.87
CA THR A 118 -16.29 2.47 -7.19
C THR A 118 -16.75 3.84 -6.72
N ARG A 119 -15.81 4.66 -6.26
CA ARG A 119 -16.08 6.02 -5.77
C ARG A 119 -15.84 7.10 -6.82
N GLY A 120 -15.17 6.76 -7.93
CA GLY A 120 -14.80 7.72 -8.97
C GLY A 120 -13.77 8.76 -8.49
N VAL A 121 -12.87 8.40 -7.59
CA VAL A 121 -11.93 9.33 -6.94
C VAL A 121 -10.50 8.81 -7.04
N SER A 122 -9.57 9.70 -7.39
CA SER A 122 -8.15 9.43 -7.30
C SER A 122 -7.63 9.71 -5.89
N HIS A 123 -6.78 8.82 -5.41
CA HIS A 123 -6.11 8.92 -4.13
C HIS A 123 -4.61 9.07 -4.34
N VAL A 124 -4.07 10.17 -3.88
CA VAL A 124 -2.63 10.47 -3.94
C VAL A 124 -2.17 10.87 -2.55
N ILE A 125 -1.03 10.33 -2.11
CA ILE A 125 -0.35 10.86 -0.92
C ILE A 125 0.38 12.13 -1.37
N PRO A 126 0.12 13.30 -0.75
CA PRO A 126 0.82 14.52 -1.14
C PRO A 126 2.34 14.35 -1.01
N PRO A 127 3.15 14.90 -1.94
CA PRO A 127 4.61 14.87 -1.85
C PRO A 127 5.08 15.52 -0.54
N GLN A 128 5.61 14.69 0.36
CA GLN A 128 6.10 15.08 1.68
C GLN A 128 7.04 14.02 2.22
N GLU A 129 7.72 14.33 3.30
CA GLU A 129 8.44 13.29 4.06
C GLU A 129 7.44 12.27 4.62
N VAL A 130 7.70 10.98 4.37
CA VAL A 130 6.85 9.88 4.85
C VAL A 130 7.22 9.55 6.28
N THR A 131 6.41 10.02 7.21
CA THR A 131 6.57 9.76 8.64
C THR A 131 5.67 8.61 9.11
N LEU A 132 5.89 8.13 10.33
CA LEU A 132 4.96 7.18 10.95
C LEU A 132 3.50 7.70 10.94
N LEU A 133 3.30 8.99 11.21
CA LEU A 133 1.98 9.60 11.18
C LEU A 133 1.36 9.53 9.77
N THR A 134 2.16 9.71 8.71
CA THR A 134 1.70 9.54 7.33
C THR A 134 1.19 8.12 7.10
N LEU A 135 1.97 7.10 7.49
CA LEU A 135 1.63 5.68 7.31
C LEU A 135 0.46 5.23 8.19
N LEU A 136 0.22 5.93 9.30
CA LEU A 136 -0.93 5.66 10.16
C LEU A 136 -2.22 6.33 9.66
N LYS A 137 -2.12 7.38 8.85
CA LYS A 137 -3.27 8.08 8.25
C LYS A 137 -3.65 7.53 6.88
N PHE A 138 -2.66 7.20 6.06
CA PHE A 138 -2.84 6.79 4.68
C PHE A 138 -2.42 5.32 4.52
N THR A 139 -3.25 4.53 3.90
CA THR A 139 -2.87 3.18 3.46
C THR A 139 -2.08 3.33 2.16
N ILE A 140 -0.88 2.77 2.12
CA ILE A 140 -0.11 2.64 0.88
C ILE A 140 -0.65 1.41 0.15
N ASN A 141 -1.18 1.62 -1.04
CA ASN A 141 -1.70 0.54 -1.87
C ASN A 141 -0.55 -0.15 -2.63
N HIS A 142 -0.42 -1.46 -2.45
CA HIS A 142 0.66 -2.24 -3.04
C HIS A 142 0.67 -2.18 -4.59
N GLN A 143 -0.51 -2.11 -5.23
CA GLN A 143 -0.63 -2.02 -6.68
C GLN A 143 -0.13 -0.69 -7.27
N ALA A 144 -0.06 0.38 -6.46
CA ALA A 144 0.51 1.67 -6.85
C ALA A 144 1.93 1.88 -6.32
N THR A 145 2.58 0.83 -5.80
CA THR A 145 3.87 0.93 -5.12
C THR A 145 4.90 0.04 -5.81
N PHE A 146 6.10 0.59 -6.01
CA PHE A 146 7.27 -0.13 -6.50
C PHE A 146 8.30 -0.23 -5.38
N LEU A 147 8.70 -1.46 -5.05
CA LEU A 147 9.57 -1.79 -3.93
C LEU A 147 10.88 -2.37 -4.46
N LYS A 148 12.03 -1.82 -4.09
CA LYS A 148 13.31 -2.45 -4.45
C LYS A 148 13.36 -3.87 -3.92
N ARG A 149 13.70 -4.83 -4.80
CA ARG A 149 13.78 -6.25 -4.46
C ARG A 149 14.69 -6.53 -3.26
N LYS A 150 15.79 -5.78 -3.11
CA LYS A 150 16.71 -5.90 -1.95
C LYS A 150 16.05 -5.74 -0.57
N LEU A 151 14.89 -5.04 -0.49
CA LEU A 151 14.15 -4.91 0.77
C LEU A 151 13.65 -6.25 1.29
N PHE A 152 13.37 -7.18 0.38
CA PHE A 152 12.90 -8.53 0.68
C PHE A 152 14.02 -9.50 1.08
N ASP A 153 15.30 -9.13 0.93
CA ASP A 153 16.44 -9.90 1.44
C ASP A 153 16.46 -9.92 2.98
N LYS A 154 15.93 -8.87 3.61
CA LYS A 154 15.87 -8.75 5.07
C LYS A 154 14.66 -9.47 5.67
N ARG A 155 13.51 -9.39 5.01
CA ARG A 155 12.25 -10.00 5.42
C ARG A 155 11.31 -10.15 4.24
N LEU A 156 10.53 -11.21 4.21
CA LEU A 156 9.38 -11.37 3.33
C LEU A 156 8.12 -10.81 4.00
N TYR A 157 6.99 -10.83 3.31
CA TYR A 157 5.70 -10.57 3.93
C TYR A 157 5.40 -11.61 5.00
N ASP A 158 4.84 -11.16 6.12
CA ASP A 158 4.47 -12.02 7.24
C ASP A 158 3.15 -12.78 6.93
N GLU A 159 3.26 -14.09 6.68
CA GLU A 159 2.14 -14.94 6.29
C GLU A 159 1.12 -15.19 7.43
N ASN A 160 1.39 -14.71 8.66
CA ASN A 160 0.44 -14.72 9.77
C ASN A 160 -0.60 -13.59 9.71
N TYR A 161 -0.58 -12.79 8.65
CA TYR A 161 -1.55 -11.74 8.33
C TYR A 161 -2.33 -12.10 7.07
N ILE A 162 -3.60 -11.68 7.03
CA ILE A 162 -4.47 -11.93 5.88
C ILE A 162 -4.47 -10.75 4.92
N ILE A 163 -4.51 -9.50 5.45
CA ILE A 163 -4.65 -8.28 4.62
C ILE A 163 -3.69 -7.14 5.00
N MET A 164 -2.85 -7.26 6.02
CA MET A 164 -2.05 -6.13 6.53
C MET A 164 -0.53 -6.40 6.59
N ALA A 165 -0.03 -7.49 5.99
CA ALA A 165 1.41 -7.75 6.00
C ALA A 165 2.21 -6.75 5.15
N ASP A 166 1.65 -6.24 4.07
CA ASP A 166 2.22 -5.16 3.25
C ASP A 166 2.33 -3.84 4.02
N ALA A 167 1.29 -3.46 4.77
CA ALA A 167 1.33 -2.28 5.64
C ALA A 167 2.36 -2.43 6.77
N LYS A 168 2.44 -3.62 7.38
CA LYS A 168 3.48 -3.97 8.37
C LYS A 168 4.88 -3.84 7.76
N PHE A 169 5.09 -4.41 6.58
CA PHE A 169 6.35 -4.36 5.84
C PHE A 169 6.76 -2.92 5.51
N ASN A 170 5.83 -2.10 5.03
CA ASN A 170 6.07 -0.70 4.71
C ASN A 170 6.50 0.10 5.94
N ILE A 171 5.83 -0.08 7.08
CA ILE A 171 6.23 0.58 8.34
C ILE A 171 7.62 0.10 8.79
N GLN A 172 7.91 -1.19 8.71
CA GLN A 172 9.22 -1.72 9.05
C GLN A 172 10.32 -1.14 8.16
N SER A 173 10.09 -1.12 6.85
CA SER A 173 11.09 -0.65 5.88
C SER A 173 11.31 0.87 5.99
N ILE A 174 10.22 1.66 6.03
CA ILE A 174 10.32 3.12 6.01
C ILE A 174 10.73 3.68 7.36
N ILE A 175 10.11 3.22 8.45
CA ILE A 175 10.29 3.84 9.78
C ILE A 175 11.42 3.18 10.57
N LEU A 176 11.49 1.84 10.56
CA LEU A 176 12.49 1.14 11.38
C LEU A 176 13.82 0.95 10.66
N ASP A 177 13.78 0.75 9.34
CA ASP A 177 15.00 0.56 8.53
C ASP A 177 15.44 1.85 7.82
N ASN A 178 14.63 2.92 7.89
CA ASN A 178 14.92 4.22 7.29
C ASN A 178 15.21 4.18 5.78
N CYS A 179 14.41 3.38 5.04
CA CYS A 179 14.48 3.29 3.60
C CYS A 179 14.06 4.61 2.94
N SER A 180 14.68 4.95 1.82
CA SER A 180 14.32 6.14 1.04
C SER A 180 12.98 5.93 0.33
N VAL A 181 12.18 7.02 0.24
CA VAL A 181 10.85 6.99 -0.35
C VAL A 181 10.65 8.15 -1.30
N LYS A 182 10.24 7.85 -2.52
CA LYS A 182 9.75 8.81 -3.51
C LYS A 182 8.23 8.72 -3.59
N ILE A 183 7.54 9.84 -3.42
CA ILE A 183 6.11 9.96 -3.73
C ILE A 183 5.96 10.68 -5.07
N THR A 184 5.05 10.18 -5.92
CA THR A 184 4.62 10.84 -7.16
C THR A 184 3.11 11.03 -7.17
N GLU A 185 2.64 12.06 -7.88
CA GLU A 185 1.23 12.34 -8.11
C GLU A 185 0.65 11.52 -9.28
N ASN A 186 1.49 10.76 -9.99
CA ASN A 186 1.05 9.90 -11.09
C ASN A 186 0.07 8.84 -10.56
N ILE A 187 -1.07 8.71 -11.22
CA ILE A 187 -2.03 7.63 -10.94
C ILE A 187 -1.52 6.38 -11.66
N ILE A 188 -1.18 5.36 -10.88
CA ILE A 188 -0.52 4.14 -11.37
C ILE A 188 -1.53 3.02 -11.59
N SER A 189 -2.50 2.85 -10.68
CA SER A 189 -3.40 1.71 -10.71
C SER A 189 -4.86 2.09 -10.53
N ASP A 190 -5.73 1.25 -11.07
CA ASP A 190 -7.15 1.20 -10.73
C ASP A 190 -7.34 0.08 -9.71
N TYR A 191 -7.92 0.44 -8.57
CA TYR A 191 -8.14 -0.46 -7.44
C TYR A 191 -9.52 -1.13 -7.52
N ASP A 192 -9.54 -2.46 -7.44
CA ASP A 192 -10.79 -3.22 -7.29
C ASP A 192 -11.19 -3.31 -5.81
N THR A 193 -12.29 -2.64 -5.47
CA THR A 193 -12.81 -2.59 -4.08
C THR A 193 -13.53 -3.85 -3.62
N ASN A 194 -13.71 -4.86 -4.49
CA ASN A 194 -14.41 -6.11 -4.14
C ASN A 194 -13.50 -7.12 -3.44
N GLY A 195 -12.23 -6.80 -3.24
CA GLY A 195 -11.25 -7.68 -2.59
C GLY A 195 -11.48 -7.87 -1.09
N ILE A 196 -10.85 -8.91 -0.53
CA ILE A 196 -10.88 -9.24 0.91
C ILE A 196 -10.34 -8.09 1.80
N SER A 197 -9.48 -7.23 1.26
CA SER A 197 -8.94 -6.05 1.93
C SER A 197 -9.98 -5.02 2.36
N SER A 198 -11.20 -5.10 1.82
CA SER A 198 -12.35 -4.26 2.22
C SER A 198 -12.99 -4.67 3.56
N ASN A 199 -12.54 -5.76 4.19
CA ASN A 199 -13.04 -6.20 5.50
C ASN A 199 -12.51 -5.32 6.63
N TYR A 200 -13.35 -4.37 7.07
CA TYR A 200 -12.98 -3.36 8.08
C TYR A 200 -12.65 -3.92 9.46
N ASP A 201 -13.32 -4.99 9.91
CA ASP A 201 -13.07 -5.58 11.24
C ASP A 201 -11.74 -6.35 11.25
N LEU A 202 -11.44 -7.06 10.18
CA LEU A 202 -10.15 -7.71 9.98
C LEU A 202 -9.02 -6.67 9.92
N TYR A 203 -9.22 -5.59 9.13
CA TYR A 203 -8.30 -4.46 9.06
C TYR A 203 -7.95 -3.90 10.44
N LYS A 204 -8.96 -3.60 11.27
CA LYS A 204 -8.74 -3.07 12.63
C LYS A 204 -7.96 -4.04 13.51
N THR A 205 -8.33 -5.31 13.44
CA THR A 205 -7.74 -6.37 14.26
C THR A 205 -6.28 -6.57 13.93
N GLU A 206 -5.96 -6.75 12.64
CA GLU A 206 -4.59 -6.97 12.19
C GLU A 206 -3.73 -5.71 12.37
N ARG A 207 -4.29 -4.53 12.11
CA ARG A 207 -3.59 -3.28 12.36
C ARG A 207 -3.20 -3.11 13.82
N LYS A 208 -4.11 -3.37 14.75
CA LYS A 208 -3.81 -3.33 16.18
C LYS A 208 -2.72 -4.35 16.55
N LYS A 209 -2.80 -5.55 15.97
CA LYS A 209 -1.83 -6.63 16.20
C LYS A 209 -0.42 -6.17 15.78
N PHE A 210 -0.21 -5.78 14.53
CA PHE A 210 1.14 -5.44 14.07
C PHE A 210 1.70 -4.17 14.71
N LEU A 211 0.87 -3.17 15.02
CA LEU A 211 1.34 -1.98 15.74
C LEU A 211 1.87 -2.31 17.13
N ASN A 212 1.19 -3.22 17.86
CA ASN A 212 1.67 -3.69 19.17
C ASN A 212 2.94 -4.56 19.06
N GLU A 213 3.15 -5.25 17.94
CA GLU A 213 4.38 -5.99 17.67
C GLU A 213 5.56 -5.07 17.36
N LEU A 214 5.32 -3.98 16.63
CA LEU A 214 6.38 -3.10 16.14
C LEU A 214 6.77 -2.01 17.14
N PHE A 215 5.85 -1.54 17.97
CA PHE A 215 6.08 -0.37 18.80
C PHE A 215 5.77 -0.61 20.29
N PRO A 216 6.59 -0.06 21.20
CA PRO A 216 6.29 -0.03 22.62
C PRO A 216 4.94 0.68 22.89
N SER A 217 4.21 0.23 23.90
CA SER A 217 2.89 0.77 24.27
C SER A 217 2.90 2.30 24.50
N ARG A 218 4.01 2.86 24.96
CA ARG A 218 4.17 4.31 25.19
C ARG A 218 4.12 5.11 23.87
N VAL A 219 4.74 4.59 22.80
CA VAL A 219 4.68 5.20 21.46
C VAL A 219 3.25 5.16 20.91
N LEU A 220 2.56 4.04 21.10
CA LEU A 220 1.17 3.88 20.67
C LEU A 220 0.21 4.75 21.50
N GLN A 221 0.52 4.99 22.76
CA GLN A 221 -0.27 5.90 23.63
C GLN A 221 -0.17 7.34 23.11
N ASP A 222 1.01 7.81 22.74
CA ASP A 222 1.17 9.14 22.14
C ASP A 222 0.36 9.26 20.85
N TYR A 223 0.39 8.24 20.00
CA TYR A 223 -0.42 8.19 18.78
C TYR A 223 -1.92 8.26 19.09
N THR A 224 -2.43 7.45 20.02
CA THR A 224 -3.86 7.45 20.37
C THR A 224 -4.30 8.76 21.03
N THR A 225 -3.41 9.43 21.75
CA THR A 225 -3.68 10.73 22.38
C THR A 225 -3.73 11.86 21.33
N MET A 226 -2.89 11.78 20.30
CA MET A 226 -2.79 12.78 19.23
C MET A 226 -3.82 12.57 18.11
N TYR A 227 -4.27 11.32 17.92
CA TYR A 227 -5.15 10.92 16.83
C TYR A 227 -6.44 10.30 17.36
N THR A 228 -7.47 11.12 17.54
CA THR A 228 -8.84 10.64 17.76
C THR A 228 -9.59 10.68 16.42
N PRO A 229 -10.14 9.56 15.91
CA PRO A 229 -10.75 9.48 14.57
C PRO A 229 -12.00 10.35 14.37
N TYR A 230 -12.56 10.89 15.43
CA TYR A 230 -13.81 11.67 15.40
C TYR A 230 -13.66 13.16 15.72
N GLU A 231 -12.45 13.60 16.04
CA GLU A 231 -12.15 15.02 16.23
C GLU A 231 -11.25 15.45 15.11
N VAL A 232 -11.44 16.68 14.58
CA VAL A 232 -10.44 17.28 13.70
C VAL A 232 -9.12 17.17 14.44
N PRO A 233 -8.17 16.35 13.95
CA PRO A 233 -7.00 16.07 14.77
C PRO A 233 -6.30 17.41 15.03
N LEU A 234 -6.05 17.76 16.27
CA LEU A 234 -5.29 18.98 16.63
C LEU A 234 -3.96 19.05 15.84
N VAL A 235 -3.42 17.90 15.49
CA VAL A 235 -2.27 17.72 14.60
C VAL A 235 -2.48 18.37 13.22
N THR A 236 -3.68 18.37 12.65
CA THR A 236 -3.93 19.02 11.35
C THR A 236 -3.92 20.54 11.47
N LEU A 237 -4.09 21.08 12.67
CA LEU A 237 -4.01 22.51 12.98
C LEU A 237 -2.58 22.95 13.33
N LEU A 238 -1.64 22.03 13.54
CA LEU A 238 -0.25 22.38 13.90
C LEU A 238 0.46 23.22 12.85
N PRO A 239 0.36 22.94 11.52
CA PRO A 239 0.94 23.82 10.52
C PRO A 239 0.37 25.22 10.59
N PHE A 240 -0.97 25.34 10.68
CA PHE A 240 -1.66 26.61 10.85
C PHE A 240 -1.21 27.35 12.11
N PHE A 241 -1.10 26.67 13.24
CA PHE A 241 -0.63 27.29 14.48
C PHE A 241 0.84 27.73 14.44
N LYS A 242 1.70 27.02 13.68
CA LYS A 242 3.08 27.44 13.44
C LYS A 242 3.14 28.75 12.68
N GLU A 243 2.27 28.89 11.69
CA GLU A 243 2.17 30.11 10.86
C GLU A 243 1.52 31.26 11.61
N TYR A 244 0.57 30.98 12.52
CA TYR A 244 -0.20 31.96 13.28
C TYR A 244 -0.10 31.76 14.80
N PRO A 245 1.07 32.03 15.43
CA PRO A 245 1.30 31.73 16.85
C PRO A 245 0.43 32.58 17.82
N VAL A 246 -0.09 33.70 17.35
CA VAL A 246 -1.04 34.52 18.14
C VAL A 246 -2.37 33.79 18.28
N ILE A 247 -2.88 33.20 17.18
CA ILE A 247 -4.13 32.43 17.17
C ILE A 247 -3.97 31.20 18.05
N GLN A 248 -2.85 30.51 17.97
CA GLN A 248 -2.55 29.36 18.84
C GLN A 248 -2.69 29.72 20.33
N ARG A 249 -2.13 30.87 20.75
CA ARG A 249 -2.22 31.34 22.14
C ARG A 249 -3.66 31.63 22.57
N TRP A 250 -4.46 32.21 21.70
CA TRP A 250 -5.87 32.48 21.98
C TRP A 250 -6.69 31.19 22.09
N VAL A 251 -6.51 30.26 21.18
CA VAL A 251 -7.19 28.95 21.22
C VAL A 251 -6.81 28.20 22.50
N TYR A 252 -5.53 28.18 22.87
CA TYR A 252 -5.08 27.55 24.10
C TYR A 252 -5.72 28.18 25.36
N ARG A 253 -5.76 29.51 25.45
CA ARG A 253 -6.39 30.23 26.58
C ARG A 253 -7.87 29.93 26.67
N PHE A 254 -8.58 29.93 25.55
CA PHE A 254 -10.01 29.60 25.52
C PHE A 254 -10.29 28.15 25.92
N ALA A 255 -9.56 27.20 25.38
CA ALA A 255 -9.69 25.80 25.79
C ALA A 255 -9.38 25.58 27.28
N SER A 256 -8.32 26.22 27.80
CA SER A 256 -7.97 26.18 29.22
C SER A 256 -9.06 26.76 30.12
N PHE A 257 -9.72 27.83 29.68
CA PHE A 257 -10.86 28.43 30.37
C PHE A 257 -12.06 27.45 30.43
N LEU A 258 -12.40 26.80 29.30
CA LEU A 258 -13.48 25.82 29.26
C LEU A 258 -13.20 24.59 30.15
N ILE A 259 -11.95 24.11 30.19
CA ILE A 259 -11.54 23.02 31.08
C ILE A 259 -11.71 23.40 32.56
N LYS A 260 -11.36 24.62 32.93
CA LYS A 260 -11.58 25.12 34.29
C LYS A 260 -13.06 25.16 34.68
N ILE A 261 -13.94 25.66 33.80
CA ILE A 261 -15.39 25.66 34.03
C ILE A 261 -15.93 24.24 34.23
N LYS A 262 -15.47 23.27 33.41
CA LYS A 262 -15.91 21.88 33.56
C LYS A 262 -15.46 21.25 34.88
N LYS A 263 -14.29 21.62 35.39
CA LYS A 263 -13.79 21.14 36.70
C LYS A 263 -14.51 21.77 37.90
N THR A 264 -15.08 22.97 37.77
CA THR A 264 -15.83 23.64 38.85
C THR A 264 -17.31 23.22 38.89
N ARG A 265 -17.77 22.44 37.89
CA ARG A 265 -19.15 21.88 37.83
C ARG A 265 -19.25 20.41 38.25
N LYS A 266 -18.14 19.80 38.68
CA LYS A 266 -18.08 18.50 39.37
C LYS A 266 -17.77 18.73 40.87
#